data_f1b088d4e1ef58b0c166daae09433e7c
#
_entry.id   f1b088d4e1ef58b0c166daae09433e7c
#
_cell.length_a   1.000
_cell.length_b   1.000
_cell.length_c   1.000
_cell.angle_alpha   90.00
_cell.angle_beta   90.00
_cell.angle_gamma   90.00
#
_symmetry.space_group_name_H-M   'P 1'
#
loop_
_entity.id
_entity.type
_entity.pdbx_description
1 polymer ?
#
loop_
_entity_poly.entity_id
_entity_poly.type
_entity_poly.pdbx_seq_one_letter_code
_entity_poly.pdbx_strand_id
1 'polypeptide(L)'
;MKKLSMFMAMVMCATLALSGCGNSVSDDRAQAYASLSSMTNLEQDQVKDYKQRLTVAPDSAAIKSVLADAKAANDKVTSDNAKADKRLKEIEVAITGVKLVGTDDCANVTLIFNADKTWQISGENADQCFLPHENKYWGVSRYKDGGTPHIDFGDSKDTSEAPRSVDVSLSDDKRTVKFVHGTEFYKFTITK
;
A
#
# COMPACT_ATOMS: atom_id res chain seq x y z
N MET A 1 -1.56 14.21 -26.73
CA MET A 1 -0.33 14.80 -26.15
C MET A 1 -0.13 14.17 -24.78
N LYS A 2 0.83 13.25 -24.70
CA LYS A 2 1.12 12.43 -23.51
C LYS A 2 1.91 13.26 -22.51
N LYS A 3 1.35 13.58 -21.35
CA LYS A 3 2.13 14.09 -20.22
C LYS A 3 2.63 12.90 -19.40
N LEU A 4 3.85 12.52 -19.67
CA LEU A 4 4.63 11.56 -18.89
C LEU A 4 5.04 12.27 -17.60
N SER A 5 4.35 11.97 -16.49
CA SER A 5 4.74 12.45 -15.16
C SER A 5 5.90 11.57 -14.66
N MET A 6 7.11 12.06 -14.86
CA MET A 6 8.36 11.46 -14.45
C MET A 6 8.52 11.76 -12.95
N PHE A 7 8.09 10.83 -12.08
CA PHE A 7 8.47 10.85 -10.66
C PHE A 7 9.95 10.51 -10.56
N MET A 8 10.75 11.56 -10.53
CA MET A 8 12.18 11.50 -10.27
C MET A 8 12.35 11.24 -8.77
N ALA A 9 12.58 9.98 -8.41
CA ALA A 9 13.04 9.61 -7.08
C ALA A 9 14.42 10.23 -6.89
N MET A 10 14.46 11.37 -6.22
CA MET A 10 15.68 12.03 -5.82
C MET A 10 16.26 11.24 -4.63
N VAL A 11 17.05 10.22 -4.95
CA VAL A 11 17.94 9.58 -3.98
C VAL A 11 19.00 10.61 -3.63
N MET A 12 18.76 11.42 -2.61
CA MET A 12 19.81 12.20 -1.98
C MET A 12 20.72 11.21 -1.22
N CYS A 13 21.74 10.68 -1.91
CA CYS A 13 22.93 10.18 -1.27
C CYS A 13 23.64 11.38 -0.60
N ALA A 14 23.26 11.65 0.66
CA ALA A 14 24.09 12.47 1.53
C ALA A 14 25.35 11.66 1.83
N THR A 15 26.37 11.80 1.00
CA THR A 15 27.75 11.41 1.33
C THR A 15 28.18 12.28 2.49
N LEU A 16 28.09 11.74 3.71
CA LEU A 16 28.74 12.31 4.89
C LEU A 16 30.25 12.22 4.66
N ALA A 17 30.82 13.29 4.12
CA ALA A 17 32.24 13.49 4.16
C ALA A 17 32.67 13.53 5.63
N LEU A 18 33.40 12.51 6.06
CA LEU A 18 34.12 12.45 7.33
C LEU A 18 35.30 13.43 7.25
N SER A 19 35.03 14.72 7.40
CA SER A 19 36.05 15.71 7.74
C SER A 19 36.12 15.78 9.25
N GLY A 20 37.23 15.26 9.79
CA GLY A 20 37.52 15.28 11.23
C GLY A 20 37.71 16.70 11.78
N CYS A 21 36.62 17.30 12.22
CA CYS A 21 36.54 18.30 13.27
C CYS A 21 35.54 17.75 14.29
N GLY A 22 35.98 17.59 15.53
CA GLY A 22 35.15 17.00 16.56
C GLY A 22 33.88 17.81 16.82
N ASN A 23 32.80 17.42 16.15
CA ASN A 23 31.48 17.96 16.46
C ASN A 23 31.19 17.63 17.93
N SER A 24 30.63 18.57 18.66
CA SER A 24 30.20 18.29 20.02
C SER A 24 29.03 17.28 19.99
N VAL A 25 28.86 16.50 21.06
CA VAL A 25 27.70 15.58 21.19
C VAL A 25 26.37 16.31 20.98
N SER A 26 26.33 17.61 21.33
CA SER A 26 25.16 18.46 21.10
C SER A 26 24.88 18.71 19.61
N ASP A 27 25.94 18.90 18.81
CA ASP A 27 25.79 19.15 17.37
C ASP A 27 25.35 17.87 16.64
N ASP A 28 25.94 16.72 17.01
CA ASP A 28 25.55 15.42 16.48
C ASP A 28 24.07 15.11 16.82
N ARG A 29 23.62 15.45 18.03
CA ARG A 29 22.24 15.29 18.44
C ARG A 29 21.29 16.20 17.68
N ALA A 30 21.66 17.47 17.46
CA ALA A 30 20.86 18.39 16.66
C ALA A 30 20.70 17.93 15.22
N GLN A 31 21.78 17.43 14.60
CA GLN A 31 21.75 16.85 13.25
C GLN A 31 20.88 15.58 13.20
N ALA A 32 20.93 14.73 14.23
CA ALA A 32 20.13 13.54 14.31
C ALA A 32 18.63 13.85 14.41
N TYR A 33 18.24 14.88 15.17
CA TYR A 33 16.85 15.35 15.23
C TYR A 33 16.37 15.89 13.88
N ALA A 34 17.19 16.65 13.18
CA ALA A 34 16.84 17.15 11.85
C ALA A 34 16.65 15.98 10.86
N SER A 35 17.56 14.99 10.89
CA SER A 35 17.48 13.79 10.07
C SER A 35 16.24 12.95 10.39
N LEU A 36 15.92 12.75 11.68
CA LEU A 36 14.72 12.03 12.10
C LEU A 36 13.44 12.74 11.62
N SER A 37 13.42 14.07 11.66
CA SER A 37 12.27 14.87 11.20
C SER A 37 12.02 14.77 9.68
N SER A 38 13.01 14.37 8.89
CA SER A 38 12.87 14.12 7.46
C SER A 38 12.36 12.71 7.11
N MET A 39 12.26 11.82 8.09
CA MET A 39 11.79 10.45 7.92
C MET A 39 10.25 10.40 7.97
N THR A 40 9.62 10.51 6.81
CA THR A 40 8.16 10.70 6.69
C THR A 40 7.34 9.41 6.82
N ASN A 41 7.99 8.24 6.81
CA ASN A 41 7.31 6.94 6.87
C ASN A 41 7.30 6.31 8.27
N LEU A 42 7.87 6.99 9.26
CA LEU A 42 7.77 6.57 10.66
C LEU A 42 6.45 7.05 11.27
N GLU A 43 5.82 6.19 12.06
CA GLU A 43 4.65 6.56 12.85
C GLU A 43 5.04 7.54 13.98
N GLN A 44 4.05 8.31 14.45
CA GLN A 44 4.30 9.31 15.50
C GLN A 44 4.91 8.72 16.77
N ASP A 45 4.47 7.53 17.18
CA ASP A 45 5.00 6.84 18.35
C ASP A 45 6.44 6.36 18.13
N GLN A 46 6.78 5.89 16.94
CA GLN A 46 8.16 5.56 16.58
C GLN A 46 9.07 6.80 16.59
N VAL A 47 8.60 7.91 16.02
CA VAL A 47 9.34 9.19 16.05
C VAL A 47 9.56 9.66 17.50
N LYS A 48 8.56 9.50 18.36
CA LYS A 48 8.66 9.85 19.80
C LYS A 48 9.69 8.98 20.51
N ASP A 49 9.67 7.66 20.28
CA ASP A 49 10.64 6.71 20.85
C ASP A 49 12.08 7.08 20.43
N TYR A 50 12.31 7.25 19.12
CA TYR A 50 13.63 7.63 18.62
C TYR A 50 14.11 8.98 19.17
N LYS A 51 13.23 9.98 19.32
CA LYS A 51 13.57 11.26 19.97
C LYS A 51 14.01 11.06 21.42
N GLN A 52 13.30 10.22 22.17
CA GLN A 52 13.66 9.91 23.55
C GLN A 52 15.02 9.21 23.62
N ARG A 53 15.27 8.20 22.78
CA ARG A 53 16.57 7.51 22.69
C ARG A 53 17.71 8.46 22.32
N LEU A 54 17.50 9.39 21.39
CA LEU A 54 18.48 10.43 21.03
C LEU A 54 18.76 11.37 22.22
N THR A 55 17.74 11.72 23.01
CA THR A 55 17.88 12.61 24.17
C THR A 55 18.82 12.02 25.21
N VAL A 56 18.72 10.71 25.48
CA VAL A 56 19.48 10.02 26.52
C VAL A 56 20.78 9.39 26.01
N ALA A 57 21.07 9.47 24.72
CA ALA A 57 22.29 8.91 24.12
C ALA A 57 23.53 9.59 24.71
N PRO A 58 24.47 8.82 25.29
CA PRO A 58 25.58 9.38 26.07
C PRO A 58 26.68 10.02 25.21
N ASP A 59 26.83 9.56 23.97
CA ASP A 59 27.91 9.97 23.07
C ASP A 59 27.48 9.93 21.60
N SER A 60 28.39 10.41 20.72
CA SER A 60 28.18 10.47 19.28
C SER A 60 27.99 9.07 18.66
N ALA A 61 28.57 8.03 19.20
CA ALA A 61 28.41 6.67 18.68
C ALA A 61 27.00 6.14 18.96
N ALA A 62 26.48 6.36 20.16
CA ALA A 62 25.12 6.02 20.55
C ALA A 62 24.09 6.81 19.70
N ILE A 63 24.33 8.12 19.48
CA ILE A 63 23.47 8.95 18.60
C ILE A 63 23.41 8.37 17.18
N LYS A 64 24.56 8.05 16.59
CA LYS A 64 24.64 7.44 15.24
C LYS A 64 23.94 6.10 15.17
N SER A 65 24.05 5.27 16.23
CA SER A 65 23.35 3.97 16.31
C SER A 65 21.83 4.17 16.30
N VAL A 66 21.30 5.08 17.13
CA VAL A 66 19.86 5.37 17.17
C VAL A 66 19.36 5.89 15.81
N LEU A 67 20.14 6.77 15.18
CA LEU A 67 19.76 7.29 13.85
C LEU A 67 19.79 6.21 12.76
N ALA A 68 20.74 5.28 12.83
CA ALA A 68 20.80 4.13 11.92
C ALA A 68 19.57 3.21 12.08
N ASP A 69 19.15 2.94 13.32
CA ASP A 69 17.94 2.17 13.61
C ASP A 69 16.69 2.85 13.02
N ALA A 70 16.54 4.16 13.26
CA ALA A 70 15.44 4.94 12.74
C ALA A 70 15.41 4.93 11.20
N LYS A 71 16.58 5.10 10.58
CA LYS A 71 16.70 5.04 9.12
C LYS A 71 16.31 3.67 8.57
N ALA A 72 16.80 2.58 9.19
CA ALA A 72 16.45 1.22 8.76
C ALA A 72 14.93 0.96 8.88
N ALA A 73 14.28 1.43 9.95
CA ALA A 73 12.84 1.34 10.12
C ALA A 73 12.08 2.13 9.03
N ASN A 74 12.49 3.38 8.76
CA ASN A 74 11.90 4.20 7.70
C ASN A 74 12.07 3.57 6.31
N ASP A 75 13.26 3.07 5.99
CA ASP A 75 13.56 2.43 4.70
C ASP A 75 12.76 1.13 4.52
N LYS A 76 12.55 0.37 5.62
CA LYS A 76 11.69 -0.83 5.61
C LYS A 76 10.26 -0.49 5.24
N VAL A 77 9.65 0.52 5.87
CA VAL A 77 8.28 0.96 5.56
C VAL A 77 8.20 1.43 4.10
N THR A 78 9.19 2.19 3.63
CA THR A 78 9.27 2.61 2.22
C THR A 78 9.27 1.42 1.27
N SER A 79 10.10 0.40 1.55
CA SER A 79 10.17 -0.82 0.75
C SER A 79 8.86 -1.61 0.75
N ASP A 80 8.24 -1.74 1.93
CA ASP A 80 7.00 -2.49 2.08
C ASP A 80 5.84 -1.78 1.38
N ASN A 81 5.77 -0.46 1.45
CA ASN A 81 4.83 0.36 0.69
C ASN A 81 5.00 0.18 -0.83
N ALA A 82 6.23 0.22 -1.32
CA ALA A 82 6.50 0.03 -2.75
C ALA A 82 6.08 -1.37 -3.24
N LYS A 83 6.29 -2.42 -2.44
CA LYS A 83 5.82 -3.78 -2.75
C LYS A 83 4.29 -3.86 -2.76
N ALA A 84 3.63 -3.21 -1.78
CA ALA A 84 2.17 -3.17 -1.71
C ALA A 84 1.58 -2.44 -2.91
N ASP A 85 2.12 -1.28 -3.30
CA ASP A 85 1.68 -0.52 -4.47
C ASP A 85 1.85 -1.30 -5.78
N LYS A 86 2.97 -2.04 -5.90
CA LYS A 86 3.17 -2.95 -7.03
C LYS A 86 2.10 -4.04 -7.08
N ARG A 87 1.77 -4.64 -5.93
CA ARG A 87 0.73 -5.68 -5.82
C ARG A 87 -0.65 -5.15 -6.17
N LEU A 88 -1.01 -3.93 -5.72
CA LEU A 88 -2.24 -3.27 -6.12
C LEU A 88 -2.34 -3.14 -7.64
N LYS A 89 -1.29 -2.63 -8.27
CA LYS A 89 -1.25 -2.46 -9.72
C LYS A 89 -1.35 -3.80 -10.46
N GLU A 90 -0.74 -4.86 -9.95
CA GLU A 90 -0.85 -6.21 -10.52
C GLU A 90 -2.28 -6.74 -10.45
N ILE A 91 -2.98 -6.53 -9.33
CA ILE A 91 -4.39 -6.91 -9.18
C ILE A 91 -5.24 -6.13 -10.17
N GLU A 92 -5.12 -4.79 -10.18
CA GLU A 92 -5.89 -3.93 -11.08
C GLU A 92 -5.74 -4.35 -12.55
N VAL A 93 -4.50 -4.56 -13.00
CA VAL A 93 -4.21 -5.01 -14.37
C VAL A 93 -4.77 -6.40 -14.65
N ALA A 94 -4.73 -7.30 -13.69
CA ALA A 94 -5.20 -8.68 -13.86
C ALA A 94 -6.72 -8.78 -14.02
N ILE A 95 -7.48 -7.89 -13.34
CA ILE A 95 -8.96 -7.95 -13.32
C ILE A 95 -9.62 -6.99 -14.32
N THR A 96 -8.90 -5.95 -14.78
CA THR A 96 -9.48 -4.95 -15.68
C THR A 96 -9.71 -5.49 -17.07
N GLY A 97 -10.94 -5.36 -17.59
CA GLY A 97 -11.32 -5.73 -18.96
C GLY A 97 -11.35 -7.22 -19.23
N VAL A 98 -11.31 -8.04 -18.19
CA VAL A 98 -11.39 -9.50 -18.31
C VAL A 98 -12.66 -10.03 -17.64
N LYS A 99 -13.08 -11.23 -18.06
CA LYS A 99 -14.20 -11.93 -17.45
C LYS A 99 -13.70 -12.76 -16.28
N LEU A 100 -14.26 -12.53 -15.09
CA LEU A 100 -14.04 -13.33 -13.89
C LEU A 100 -15.23 -14.29 -13.73
N VAL A 101 -14.98 -15.58 -13.75
CA VAL A 101 -16.03 -16.61 -13.59
C VAL A 101 -15.92 -17.20 -12.19
N GLY A 102 -17.00 -17.10 -11.44
CA GLY A 102 -17.09 -17.61 -10.08
C GLY A 102 -16.97 -19.11 -9.99
N THR A 103 -16.42 -19.57 -8.88
CA THR A 103 -16.36 -20.99 -8.46
C THR A 103 -17.01 -21.16 -7.11
N ASP A 104 -17.18 -22.39 -6.68
CA ASP A 104 -17.76 -22.73 -5.36
C ASP A 104 -19.14 -22.05 -5.17
N ASP A 105 -19.33 -21.28 -4.13
CA ASP A 105 -20.59 -20.62 -3.79
C ASP A 105 -21.03 -19.54 -4.80
N CYS A 106 -20.09 -19.07 -5.62
CA CYS A 106 -20.34 -18.14 -6.72
C CYS A 106 -20.38 -18.83 -8.10
N ALA A 107 -20.59 -20.13 -8.16
CA ALA A 107 -20.70 -20.85 -9.42
C ALA A 107 -21.75 -20.20 -10.35
N ASN A 108 -21.42 -20.04 -11.63
CA ASN A 108 -22.23 -19.37 -12.66
C ASN A 108 -22.35 -17.85 -12.52
N VAL A 109 -21.70 -17.23 -11.54
CA VAL A 109 -21.59 -15.77 -11.47
C VAL A 109 -20.42 -15.28 -12.30
N THR A 110 -20.64 -14.21 -13.01
CA THR A 110 -19.61 -13.54 -13.81
C THR A 110 -19.46 -12.10 -13.37
N LEU A 111 -18.20 -11.67 -13.15
CA LEU A 111 -17.84 -10.29 -12.89
C LEU A 111 -17.01 -9.73 -14.03
N ILE A 112 -17.20 -8.46 -14.35
CA ILE A 112 -16.39 -7.70 -15.30
C ILE A 112 -16.09 -6.33 -14.70
N PHE A 113 -14.81 -6.03 -14.55
CA PHE A 113 -14.32 -4.73 -14.11
C PHE A 113 -13.81 -3.95 -15.32
N ASN A 114 -14.53 -2.93 -15.74
CA ASN A 114 -14.22 -2.16 -16.94
C ASN A 114 -13.11 -1.12 -16.72
N ALA A 115 -12.39 -0.78 -17.78
CA ALA A 115 -11.33 0.23 -17.74
C ALA A 115 -11.83 1.65 -17.42
N ASP A 116 -13.11 1.94 -17.65
CA ASP A 116 -13.76 3.21 -17.30
C ASP A 116 -14.19 3.29 -15.83
N LYS A 117 -13.80 2.27 -15.04
CA LYS A 117 -14.10 2.09 -13.61
C LYS A 117 -15.55 1.68 -13.31
N THR A 118 -16.36 1.36 -14.31
CA THR A 118 -17.63 0.67 -14.08
C THR A 118 -17.41 -0.84 -13.91
N TRP A 119 -18.37 -1.54 -13.33
CA TRP A 119 -18.33 -2.98 -13.18
C TRP A 119 -19.72 -3.59 -13.38
N GLN A 120 -19.73 -4.87 -13.64
CA GLN A 120 -20.95 -5.63 -13.90
C GLN A 120 -20.87 -6.99 -13.22
N ILE A 121 -22.02 -7.44 -12.72
CA ILE A 121 -22.23 -8.79 -12.21
C ILE A 121 -23.40 -9.42 -12.95
N SER A 122 -23.31 -10.70 -13.26
CA SER A 122 -24.38 -11.47 -13.90
C SER A 122 -24.29 -12.95 -13.53
N GLY A 123 -25.41 -13.64 -13.61
CA GLY A 123 -25.52 -15.07 -13.32
C GLY A 123 -26.68 -15.37 -12.38
N GLU A 124 -27.06 -16.64 -12.32
CA GLU A 124 -28.25 -17.09 -11.56
C GLU A 124 -28.10 -16.89 -10.05
N ASN A 125 -26.86 -16.90 -9.52
CA ASN A 125 -26.57 -16.78 -8.09
C ASN A 125 -25.91 -15.44 -7.74
N ALA A 126 -26.04 -14.42 -8.60
CA ALA A 126 -25.39 -13.13 -8.39
C ALA A 126 -25.73 -12.52 -7.02
N ASP A 127 -26.99 -12.64 -6.58
CA ASP A 127 -27.47 -12.09 -5.30
C ASP A 127 -26.92 -12.83 -4.07
N GLN A 128 -26.38 -14.04 -4.25
CA GLN A 128 -25.78 -14.82 -3.18
C GLN A 128 -24.29 -14.53 -3.01
N CYS A 129 -23.67 -13.98 -4.06
CA CYS A 129 -22.29 -13.50 -3.99
C CYS A 129 -22.27 -12.16 -3.28
N PHE A 130 -21.53 -12.09 -2.18
CA PHE A 130 -21.37 -10.84 -1.43
C PHE A 130 -20.54 -9.84 -2.22
N LEU A 131 -21.22 -9.08 -3.07
CA LEU A 131 -20.66 -7.93 -3.78
C LEU A 131 -21.71 -6.81 -3.78
N PRO A 132 -21.32 -5.56 -3.71
CA PRO A 132 -22.25 -4.44 -3.61
C PRO A 132 -22.94 -4.16 -4.96
N HIS A 133 -24.07 -4.80 -5.20
CA HIS A 133 -24.84 -4.71 -6.44
C HIS A 133 -25.32 -3.30 -6.79
N GLU A 134 -25.44 -2.42 -5.82
CA GLU A 134 -26.00 -1.08 -5.97
C GLU A 134 -24.97 -0.06 -6.48
N ASN A 135 -23.68 -0.28 -6.26
CA ASN A 135 -22.64 0.65 -6.62
C ASN A 135 -22.22 0.49 -8.08
N LYS A 136 -21.93 1.61 -8.76
CA LYS A 136 -21.64 1.62 -10.20
C LYS A 136 -20.16 1.58 -10.53
N TYR A 137 -19.32 2.04 -9.61
CA TYR A 137 -17.89 2.24 -9.85
C TYR A 137 -17.05 1.41 -8.90
N TRP A 138 -15.83 1.08 -9.34
CA TRP A 138 -14.85 0.33 -8.57
C TRP A 138 -13.48 0.99 -8.61
N GLY A 139 -12.69 0.70 -7.59
CA GLY A 139 -11.28 1.06 -7.51
C GLY A 139 -10.51 0.01 -6.73
N VAL A 140 -9.20 0.03 -6.82
CA VAL A 140 -8.32 -0.81 -5.99
C VAL A 140 -7.52 0.09 -5.07
N SER A 141 -7.55 -0.19 -3.79
CA SER A 141 -6.79 0.56 -2.80
C SER A 141 -6.23 -0.35 -1.70
N ARG A 142 -5.59 0.22 -0.70
CA ARG A 142 -5.09 -0.49 0.47
C ARG A 142 -5.22 0.36 1.71
N TYR A 143 -5.25 -0.25 2.87
CA TYR A 143 -5.16 0.47 4.13
C TYR A 143 -3.80 1.19 4.27
N LYS A 144 -3.81 2.34 4.95
CA LYS A 144 -2.63 3.25 5.06
C LYS A 144 -1.39 2.59 5.66
N ASP A 145 -1.58 1.58 6.48
CA ASP A 145 -0.53 0.83 7.19
C ASP A 145 0.16 -0.26 6.34
N GLY A 146 -0.01 -0.22 5.03
CA GLY A 146 0.53 -1.26 4.13
C GLY A 146 -0.30 -2.54 4.09
N GLY A 147 -1.55 -2.46 4.58
CA GLY A 147 -2.46 -3.57 4.73
C GLY A 147 -2.89 -4.28 3.45
N THR A 148 -3.84 -5.20 3.60
CA THR A 148 -4.38 -6.02 2.53
C THR A 148 -4.97 -5.16 1.42
N PRO A 149 -4.69 -5.47 0.14
CA PRO A 149 -5.38 -4.86 -0.99
C PRO A 149 -6.89 -5.11 -0.92
N HIS A 150 -7.68 -4.11 -1.27
CA HIS A 150 -9.13 -4.25 -1.34
C HIS A 150 -9.68 -3.55 -2.59
N ILE A 151 -10.86 -3.97 -3.00
CA ILE A 151 -11.65 -3.30 -4.01
C ILE A 151 -12.70 -2.46 -3.30
N ASP A 152 -12.73 -1.19 -3.67
CA ASP A 152 -13.72 -0.22 -3.22
C ASP A 152 -14.84 -0.12 -4.24
N PHE A 153 -16.06 -0.08 -3.75
CA PHE A 153 -17.25 0.06 -4.56
C PHE A 153 -18.01 1.33 -4.14
N GLY A 154 -18.23 2.22 -5.09
CA GLY A 154 -18.84 3.52 -4.83
C GLY A 154 -19.76 3.99 -5.94
N ASP A 155 -20.48 5.10 -5.67
CA ASP A 155 -21.41 5.72 -6.61
C ASP A 155 -20.73 6.77 -7.50
N SER A 156 -19.45 7.05 -7.27
CA SER A 156 -18.62 7.92 -8.09
C SER A 156 -17.34 7.22 -8.53
N LYS A 157 -16.67 7.75 -9.57
CA LYS A 157 -15.38 7.25 -10.04
C LYS A 157 -14.24 7.45 -9.03
N ASP A 158 -14.38 8.41 -8.14
CA ASP A 158 -13.53 8.55 -6.97
C ASP A 158 -14.08 7.65 -5.86
N THR A 159 -13.43 6.52 -5.67
CA THR A 159 -13.80 5.51 -4.66
C THR A 159 -13.04 5.68 -3.34
N SER A 160 -12.32 6.78 -3.14
CA SER A 160 -11.53 7.03 -1.92
C SER A 160 -12.37 7.10 -0.64
N GLU A 161 -13.66 7.44 -0.77
CA GLU A 161 -14.66 7.45 0.31
C GLU A 161 -15.76 6.41 0.07
N ALA A 162 -15.42 5.31 -0.59
CA ALA A 162 -16.39 4.29 -0.94
C ALA A 162 -17.05 3.67 0.30
N PRO A 163 -18.37 3.47 0.29
CA PRO A 163 -19.10 2.93 1.44
C PRO A 163 -18.82 1.45 1.67
N ARG A 164 -18.25 0.76 0.71
CA ARG A 164 -17.97 -0.69 0.78
C ARG A 164 -16.63 -1.04 0.19
N SER A 165 -15.88 -1.83 0.94
CA SER A 165 -14.59 -2.39 0.54
C SER A 165 -14.59 -3.90 0.77
N VAL A 166 -13.99 -4.61 -0.16
CA VAL A 166 -13.84 -6.07 -0.08
C VAL A 166 -12.37 -6.42 -0.30
N ASP A 167 -11.77 -7.12 0.65
CA ASP A 167 -10.38 -7.54 0.53
C ASP A 167 -10.19 -8.41 -0.72
N VAL A 168 -9.09 -8.20 -1.43
CA VAL A 168 -8.80 -8.90 -2.67
C VAL A 168 -7.39 -9.46 -2.67
N SER A 169 -7.26 -10.66 -3.20
CA SER A 169 -5.96 -11.27 -3.48
C SER A 169 -5.93 -11.96 -4.83
N LEU A 170 -4.77 -11.95 -5.45
CA LEU A 170 -4.49 -12.63 -6.72
C LEU A 170 -3.56 -13.81 -6.42
N SER A 171 -3.86 -14.98 -7.02
CA SER A 171 -2.99 -16.16 -6.96
C SER A 171 -1.64 -15.91 -7.65
N ASP A 172 -0.62 -16.67 -7.27
CA ASP A 172 0.74 -16.52 -7.84
C ASP A 172 0.78 -16.76 -9.35
N ASP A 173 -0.06 -17.67 -9.85
CA ASP A 173 -0.21 -17.95 -11.29
C ASP A 173 -1.08 -16.91 -12.03
N LYS A 174 -1.61 -15.92 -11.29
CA LYS A 174 -2.47 -14.84 -11.80
C LYS A 174 -3.74 -15.31 -12.52
N ARG A 175 -4.24 -16.50 -12.16
CA ARG A 175 -5.45 -17.09 -12.77
C ARG A 175 -6.66 -17.03 -11.87
N THR A 176 -6.47 -16.83 -10.58
CA THR A 176 -7.56 -16.82 -9.61
C THR A 176 -7.53 -15.55 -8.78
N VAL A 177 -8.69 -14.94 -8.65
CA VAL A 177 -8.93 -13.81 -7.74
C VAL A 177 -9.78 -14.30 -6.58
N LYS A 178 -9.38 -13.98 -5.37
CA LYS A 178 -10.14 -14.26 -4.15
C LYS A 178 -10.59 -12.95 -3.53
N PHE A 179 -11.88 -12.81 -3.30
CA PHE A 179 -12.48 -11.74 -2.50
C PHE A 179 -12.79 -12.26 -1.11
N VAL A 180 -12.56 -11.43 -0.08
CA VAL A 180 -12.80 -11.79 1.31
C VAL A 180 -13.63 -10.69 1.97
N HIS A 181 -14.72 -11.09 2.62
CA HIS A 181 -15.55 -10.21 3.43
C HIS A 181 -15.85 -10.88 4.77
N GLY A 182 -15.26 -10.35 5.84
CA GLY A 182 -15.34 -10.98 7.16
C GLY A 182 -14.72 -12.38 7.15
N THR A 183 -15.53 -13.40 7.44
CA THR A 183 -15.12 -14.81 7.41
C THR A 183 -15.42 -15.53 6.09
N GLU A 184 -16.15 -14.89 5.21
CA GLU A 184 -16.55 -15.45 3.92
C GLU A 184 -15.51 -15.11 2.84
N PHE A 185 -15.36 -16.02 1.89
CA PHE A 185 -14.49 -15.80 0.75
C PHE A 185 -15.11 -16.34 -0.53
N TYR A 186 -14.88 -15.65 -1.63
CA TYR A 186 -15.39 -15.97 -2.95
C TYR A 186 -14.24 -16.06 -3.94
N LYS A 187 -14.21 -17.11 -4.75
CA LYS A 187 -13.16 -17.34 -5.75
C LYS A 187 -13.70 -17.16 -7.15
N PHE A 188 -12.89 -16.51 -7.98
CA PHE A 188 -13.18 -16.31 -9.39
C PHE A 188 -11.96 -16.67 -10.23
N THR A 189 -12.20 -17.37 -11.35
CA THR A 189 -11.18 -17.69 -12.33
C THR A 189 -11.16 -16.60 -13.41
N ILE A 190 -9.97 -16.11 -13.74
CA ILE A 190 -9.76 -15.14 -14.81
C ILE A 190 -9.85 -15.87 -16.15
N THR A 191 -10.80 -15.47 -16.98
CA THR A 191 -11.00 -16.00 -18.35
C THR A 191 -10.65 -14.91 -19.35
N LYS A 192 -9.70 -15.21 -20.22
CA LYS A 192 -9.29 -14.31 -21.31
C LYS A 192 -10.14 -14.54 -22.54
#